data_8f3aa4a5636e29df5f0d509670bf9422
#
_entry.id   8f3aa4a5636e29df5f0d509670bf9422
#
_cell.length_a   1.000
_cell.length_b   1.000
_cell.length_c   1.000
_cell.angle_alpha   90.00
_cell.angle_beta   90.00
_cell.angle_gamma   90.00
#
_symmetry.space_group_name_H-M   'P 1'
#
loop_
_entity.id
_entity.type
_entity.pdbx_description
1 polymer ?
#
loop_
_entity_poly.entity_id
_entity_poly.type
_entity_poly.pdbx_seq_one_letter_code
_entity_poly.pdbx_strand_id
1 'polypeptide(L)' 'MPKVYLTEKDRLCERLARWVYGEMKIRRLSQDALAKKRGISQQALGRKLLKKRFDYEDFTFFVKEFQPTDKELREIIGL' A
#
# COMPACT_ATOMS: atom_id res chain seq x y z
N MET A 1 22.51 9.09 -19.31
CA MET A 1 21.75 8.92 -18.08
C MET A 1 21.09 7.56 -18.06
N PRO A 2 21.31 6.78 -17.04
CA PRO A 2 20.66 5.48 -16.99
C PRO A 2 19.16 5.64 -16.83
N LYS A 3 18.43 4.84 -17.57
CA LYS A 3 16.99 4.77 -17.39
C LYS A 3 16.68 4.11 -16.06
N VAL A 4 15.74 4.67 -15.37
CA VAL A 4 15.21 4.04 -14.16
C VAL A 4 14.10 3.09 -14.60
N TYR A 5 14.38 1.81 -14.48
CA TYR A 5 13.37 0.79 -14.76
C TYR A 5 12.68 0.42 -13.48
N LEU A 6 11.36 0.44 -13.50
CA LEU A 6 10.59 -0.04 -12.36
C LEU A 6 10.70 -1.56 -12.30
N THR A 7 11.08 -2.05 -11.13
CA THR A 7 11.12 -3.50 -10.89
C THR A 7 9.69 -4.01 -10.67
N GLU A 8 9.54 -5.33 -10.66
CA GLU A 8 8.24 -5.93 -10.32
C GLU A 8 7.79 -5.50 -8.93
N LYS A 9 8.73 -5.39 -7.99
CA LYS A 9 8.42 -4.92 -6.64
C LYS A 9 7.92 -3.48 -6.67
N ASP A 10 8.55 -2.62 -7.46
CA ASP A 10 8.13 -1.22 -7.57
C ASP A 10 6.72 -1.11 -8.12
N ARG A 11 6.41 -1.89 -9.14
CA ARG A 11 5.08 -1.91 -9.74
C ARG A 11 4.03 -2.43 -8.77
N LEU A 12 4.38 -3.48 -8.04
CA LEU A 12 3.51 -4.01 -7.00
C LEU A 12 3.21 -2.94 -5.95
N CYS A 13 4.25 -2.24 -5.48
CA CYS A 13 4.09 -1.20 -4.48
C CYS A 13 3.23 -0.04 -5.00
N GLU A 14 3.38 0.34 -6.27
CA GLU A 14 2.55 1.38 -6.86
C GLU A 14 1.08 0.98 -6.88
N ARG A 15 0.80 -0.25 -7.32
CA ARG A 15 -0.57 -0.74 -7.36
C ARG A 15 -1.15 -0.86 -5.96
N LEU A 16 -0.33 -1.34 -5.01
CA LEU A 16 -0.75 -1.44 -3.62
C LEU A 16 -1.06 -0.07 -3.02
N ALA A 17 -0.20 0.91 -3.24
CA ALA A 17 -0.43 2.26 -2.73
C ALA A 17 -1.74 2.84 -3.27
N ARG A 18 -1.98 2.68 -4.56
CA ARG A 18 -3.20 3.16 -5.20
C ARG A 18 -4.44 2.49 -4.60
N TRP A 19 -4.35 1.19 -4.41
CA TRP A 19 -5.46 0.44 -3.82
C TRP A 19 -5.70 0.86 -2.37
N VAL A 20 -4.64 1.03 -1.59
CA VAL A 20 -4.75 1.47 -0.19
C VAL A 20 -5.40 2.85 -0.10
N TYR A 21 -4.99 3.80 -0.94
CA TYR A 21 -5.62 5.12 -0.96
C TYR A 21 -7.11 5.01 -1.27
N GLY A 22 -7.46 4.18 -2.23
CA GLY A 22 -8.86 3.95 -2.58
C GLY A 22 -9.66 3.40 -1.41
N GLU A 23 -9.11 2.41 -0.71
CA GLU A 23 -9.78 1.80 0.44
C GLU A 23 -9.90 2.77 1.61
N MET A 24 -8.87 3.57 1.86
CA MET A 24 -8.93 4.60 2.89
C MET A 24 -10.06 5.58 2.61
N LYS A 25 -10.20 5.99 1.35
CA LYS A 25 -11.24 6.92 0.95
C LYS A 25 -12.64 6.32 1.12
N ILE A 26 -12.81 5.09 0.66
CA ILE A 26 -14.10 4.40 0.77
C ILE A 26 -14.50 4.22 2.23
N ARG A 27 -13.55 3.83 3.06
CA ARG A 27 -13.78 3.56 4.49
C ARG A 27 -13.69 4.81 5.35
N ARG A 28 -13.37 5.95 4.76
CA ARG A 28 -13.16 7.21 5.47
C ARG A 28 -12.13 7.06 6.60
N LEU A 29 -11.07 6.36 6.29
CA LEU A 29 -10.01 6.05 7.24
C LEU A 29 -8.86 7.03 7.03
N SER A 30 -8.46 7.74 8.09
CA SER A 30 -7.35 8.69 8.00
C SER A 30 -6.02 7.96 8.06
N GLN A 31 -4.96 8.65 7.58
CA GLN A 31 -3.61 8.11 7.70
C GLN A 31 -3.22 7.89 9.15
N ASP A 32 -3.63 8.80 10.05
CA ASP A 32 -3.33 8.67 11.47
C ASP A 32 -3.96 7.41 12.05
N ALA A 33 -5.22 7.17 11.74
CA ALA A 33 -5.92 5.99 12.22
C ALA A 33 -5.29 4.70 11.67
N LEU A 34 -4.93 4.70 10.39
CA LEU A 34 -4.28 3.55 9.77
C LEU A 34 -2.90 3.31 10.35
N ALA A 35 -2.14 4.37 10.59
CA ALA A 35 -0.81 4.27 11.19
C ALA A 35 -0.88 3.66 12.59
N LYS A 36 -1.87 4.07 13.38
CA LYS A 36 -2.07 3.52 14.72
C LYS A 36 -2.36 2.02 14.65
N LYS A 37 -3.18 1.60 13.71
CA LYS A 37 -3.46 0.18 13.51
C LYS A 37 -2.21 -0.59 13.11
N ARG A 38 -1.37 0.01 12.29
CA ARG A 38 -0.11 -0.59 11.84
C ARG A 38 0.96 -0.58 12.93
N GLY A 39 0.83 0.31 13.91
CA GLY A 39 1.82 0.44 14.98
C GLY A 39 3.02 1.29 14.59
N ILE A 40 2.83 2.23 13.68
CA ILE A 40 3.88 3.16 13.26
C ILE A 40 3.34 4.59 13.35
N SER A 41 4.23 5.58 13.22
CA SER A 41 3.82 6.97 13.25
C SER A 41 3.09 7.34 11.95
N GLN A 42 2.26 8.37 12.03
CA GLN A 42 1.58 8.91 10.86
C GLN A 42 2.59 9.37 9.80
N GLN A 43 3.68 9.98 10.24
CA GLN A 43 4.73 10.43 9.32
C GLN A 43 5.38 9.26 8.59
N ALA A 44 5.64 8.17 9.31
CA ALA A 44 6.22 6.97 8.71
C ALA A 44 5.29 6.38 7.66
N LEU A 45 3.99 6.27 7.97
CA LEU A 45 3.01 5.77 7.02
C LEU A 45 2.87 6.69 5.83
N GLY A 46 2.77 8.00 6.08
CA GLY A 46 2.68 8.99 5.00
C GLY A 46 3.85 8.91 4.04
N ARG A 47 5.05 8.73 4.58
CA ARG A 47 6.26 8.58 3.77
C ARG A 47 6.21 7.31 2.91
N LYS A 48 5.78 6.19 3.50
CA LYS A 48 5.62 4.93 2.77
C LYS A 48 4.64 5.09 1.61
N LEU A 49 3.51 5.70 1.86
CA LEU A 49 2.49 5.91 0.83
C LEU A 49 2.96 6.88 -0.26
N LEU A 50 3.61 7.96 0.13
CA LEU A 50 4.10 8.96 -0.82
C LEU A 50 5.19 8.40 -1.72
N LYS A 51 6.14 7.68 -1.14
CA LYS A 51 7.24 7.08 -1.89
C LYS A 51 6.88 5.74 -2.52
N LYS A 52 5.71 5.21 -2.18
CA LYS A 52 5.23 3.91 -2.68
C LYS A 52 6.24 2.81 -2.39
N ARG A 53 6.73 2.77 -1.16
CA ARG A 53 7.70 1.77 -0.71
C ARG A 53 7.14 1.02 0.47
N PHE A 54 6.87 -0.24 0.25
CA PHE A 54 6.31 -1.13 1.28
C PHE A 54 7.17 -2.37 1.38
N ASP A 55 7.31 -2.85 2.61
CA ASP A 55 7.97 -4.12 2.86
C ASP A 55 6.92 -5.24 2.97
N TYR A 56 7.38 -6.45 3.22
CA TYR A 56 6.51 -7.59 3.36
C TYR A 56 5.50 -7.42 4.50
N GLU A 57 5.94 -6.86 5.61
CA GLU A 57 5.06 -6.64 6.76
C GLU A 57 3.96 -5.64 6.43
N ASP A 58 4.29 -4.59 5.68
CA ASP A 58 3.29 -3.61 5.24
C ASP A 58 2.26 -4.27 4.34
N PHE A 59 2.72 -5.05 3.38
CA PHE A 59 1.83 -5.75 2.46
C PHE A 59 0.88 -6.68 3.22
N THR A 60 1.44 -7.48 4.12
CA THR A 60 0.67 -8.40 4.94
C THR A 60 -0.36 -7.67 5.79
N PHE A 61 0.05 -6.53 6.38
CA PHE A 61 -0.85 -5.72 7.19
C PHE A 61 -2.04 -5.22 6.36
N PHE A 62 -1.78 -4.65 5.18
CA PHE A 62 -2.84 -4.12 4.35
C PHE A 62 -3.81 -5.21 3.89
N VAL A 63 -3.29 -6.37 3.54
CA VAL A 63 -4.14 -7.50 3.13
C VAL A 63 -5.04 -7.95 4.30
N LYS A 64 -4.48 -8.05 5.49
CA LYS A 64 -5.26 -8.43 6.66
C LYS A 64 -6.27 -7.37 7.06
N GLU A 65 -5.89 -6.11 6.98
CA GLU A 65 -6.75 -5.01 7.42
C GLU A 65 -7.92 -4.78 6.46
N PHE A 66 -7.64 -4.77 5.17
CA PHE A 66 -8.64 -4.43 4.16
C PHE A 66 -9.31 -5.63 3.51
N GLN A 67 -8.70 -6.80 3.59
CA GLN A 67 -9.25 -8.06 3.07
C GLN A 67 -9.69 -7.94 1.61
N PRO A 68 -8.73 -7.74 0.68
CA PRO A 68 -9.08 -7.63 -0.73
C PRO A 68 -9.72 -8.92 -1.25
N THR A 69 -10.60 -8.78 -2.22
CA THR A 69 -11.15 -9.94 -2.92
C THR A 69 -10.05 -10.57 -3.78
N ASP A 70 -10.30 -11.80 -4.24
CA ASP A 70 -9.35 -12.46 -5.14
C ASP A 70 -9.06 -11.61 -6.36
N LYS A 71 -10.10 -10.98 -6.92
CA LYS A 71 -9.95 -10.11 -8.08
C LYS A 71 -9.05 -8.92 -7.76
N GLU A 72 -9.31 -8.26 -6.63
CA GLU A 72 -8.51 -7.12 -6.21
C GLU A 72 -7.07 -7.52 -5.94
N LEU A 73 -6.86 -8.66 -5.30
CA LEU A 73 -5.53 -9.15 -5.00
C LEU A 73 -4.75 -9.44 -6.29
N ARG A 74 -5.41 -10.03 -7.28
CA ARG A 74 -4.78 -10.26 -8.60
C ARG A 74 -4.40 -8.95 -9.26
N GLU A 75 -5.25 -7.95 -9.18
CA GLU A 75 -4.94 -6.64 -9.75
C GLU A 75 -3.74 -6.01 -9.06
N ILE A 76 -3.65 -6.11 -7.74
CA ILE A 76 -2.51 -5.59 -6.98
C ILE A 76 -1.23 -6.31 -7.39
N ILE A 77 -1.28 -7.64 -7.48
CA ILE A 77 -0.12 -8.44 -7.84
C ILE A 77 0.24 -8.28 -9.33
N GLY A 78 -0.73 -7.93 -10.16
CA GLY A 78 -0.49 -7.73 -11.59
C GLY A 78 -0.75 -8.97 -12.43
N LEU A 79 -1.62 -9.83 -11.96
CA LEU A 79 -2.01 -11.02 -12.70
C LEU A 79 -3.24 -10.78 -13.57
#